data_53eef9f116d270e3a204831850c6a4db
#
_entry.id   53eef9f116d270e3a204831850c6a4db
#
_cell.length_a   1.000
_cell.length_b   1.000
_cell.length_c   1.000
_cell.angle_alpha   90.00
_cell.angle_beta   90.00
_cell.angle_gamma   90.00
#
_symmetry.space_group_name_H-M   'P 1'
#
loop_
_entity.id
_entity.type
_entity.pdbx_description
1 polymer ?
#
loop_
_entity_poly.entity_id
_entity_poly.type
_entity_poly.pdbx_seq_one_letter_code
_entity_poly.pdbx_strand_id
1 'polypeptide(L)'
;MNSFFPFLDIIILGLLALFLGFRLKNLLGDRSGYGEDVNNLETYNEKKPDNNNVINLNKKKISGEGLKVLKKADPNFSKEEFIIGAKQAFKIIIEAFVDSDVEKLKPLIDYELLKSFTKSISEREARQEKQFVDIISIIKLDIDNISLNDNVASISIKIESEQIKYTIDKNDKIIDGNKDVSEIIKDKWVLERDISSNDPNWKLVETDVVND
;
A
#
# COMPACT_ATOMS: atom_id res chain seq x y z
N MET A 1 -21.09 -31.85 10.33
CA MET A 1 -20.06 -32.40 9.44
C MET A 1 -19.43 -31.27 8.69
N ASN A 2 -18.25 -31.02 9.16
CA ASN A 2 -17.07 -30.39 8.59
C ASN A 2 -17.14 -28.96 8.08
N SER A 3 -16.75 -28.11 8.97
CA SER A 3 -16.11 -26.80 8.74
C SER A 3 -14.83 -26.98 7.92
N PHE A 4 -14.88 -26.70 6.63
CA PHE A 4 -13.69 -26.50 5.82
C PHE A 4 -13.81 -25.11 5.24
N PHE A 5 -13.06 -24.20 5.82
CA PHE A 5 -12.28 -23.11 5.24
C PHE A 5 -12.20 -21.89 6.21
N PRO A 6 -11.33 -21.95 7.22
CA PRO A 6 -10.95 -20.75 7.97
C PRO A 6 -9.75 -20.03 7.37
N PHE A 7 -9.43 -20.22 6.06
CA PHE A 7 -8.14 -19.81 5.49
C PHE A 7 -8.22 -18.77 4.36
N LEU A 8 -9.42 -18.26 4.02
CA LEU A 8 -9.56 -17.29 2.93
C LEU A 8 -9.00 -15.91 3.27
N ASP A 9 -9.10 -15.50 4.53
CA ASP A 9 -8.46 -14.25 5.03
C ASP A 9 -6.94 -14.33 4.97
N ILE A 10 -6.39 -15.54 5.16
CA ILE A 10 -4.95 -15.81 5.08
C ILE A 10 -4.45 -15.79 3.64
N ILE A 11 -5.29 -16.12 2.65
CA ILE A 11 -4.90 -16.13 1.23
C ILE A 11 -4.77 -14.71 0.68
N ILE A 12 -5.65 -13.79 1.07
CA ILE A 12 -5.56 -12.37 0.68
C ILE A 12 -4.35 -11.72 1.39
N LEU A 13 -4.13 -12.01 2.67
CA LEU A 13 -2.94 -11.62 3.42
C LEU A 13 -1.66 -12.28 2.88
N GLY A 14 -1.75 -13.53 2.42
CA GLY A 14 -0.63 -14.27 1.85
C GLY A 14 -0.18 -13.76 0.47
N LEU A 15 -1.08 -13.28 -0.36
CA LEU A 15 -0.76 -12.66 -1.66
C LEU A 15 -0.06 -11.30 -1.47
N LEU A 16 -0.48 -10.52 -0.49
CA LEU A 16 0.18 -9.27 -0.09
C LEU A 16 1.57 -9.52 0.52
N ALA A 17 1.70 -10.55 1.37
CA ALA A 17 2.99 -10.93 1.97
C ALA A 17 4.00 -11.47 0.96
N LEU A 18 3.56 -12.21 -0.07
CA LEU A 18 4.42 -12.68 -1.16
C LEU A 18 4.92 -11.54 -2.04
N PHE A 19 4.11 -10.52 -2.26
CA PHE A 19 4.51 -9.32 -3.00
C PHE A 19 5.57 -8.50 -2.24
N LEU A 20 5.40 -8.33 -0.93
CA LEU A 20 6.39 -7.69 -0.06
C LEU A 20 7.71 -8.46 -0.02
N GLY A 21 7.67 -9.79 0.02
CA GLY A 21 8.86 -10.65 -0.02
C GLY A 21 9.65 -10.53 -1.34
N PHE A 22 8.97 -10.36 -2.47
CA PHE A 22 9.61 -10.21 -3.78
C PHE A 22 10.27 -8.82 -3.94
N ARG A 23 9.66 -7.77 -3.40
CA ARG A 23 10.20 -6.40 -3.44
C ARG A 23 11.41 -6.21 -2.51
N LEU A 24 11.41 -6.85 -1.33
CA LEU A 24 12.57 -6.85 -0.43
C LEU A 24 13.79 -7.53 -1.04
N LYS A 25 13.58 -8.57 -1.85
CA LYS A 25 14.67 -9.30 -2.52
C LYS A 25 15.36 -8.47 -3.60
N ASN A 26 14.62 -7.57 -4.25
CA ASN A 26 15.17 -6.66 -5.27
C ASN A 26 15.85 -5.41 -4.69
N LEU A 27 15.58 -5.05 -3.43
CA LEU A 27 16.21 -3.91 -2.73
C LEU A 27 17.42 -4.31 -1.89
N LEU A 28 17.53 -5.58 -1.52
CA LEU A 28 18.72 -6.16 -0.89
C LEU A 28 19.56 -6.84 -1.98
N GLY A 29 20.40 -6.06 -2.66
CA GLY A 29 21.38 -6.56 -3.60
C GLY A 29 22.19 -7.73 -3.01
N ASP A 30 22.47 -8.71 -3.86
CA ASP A 30 23.29 -9.89 -3.57
C ASP A 30 24.56 -9.52 -2.78
N ARG A 31 24.56 -9.83 -1.49
CA ARG A 31 25.76 -9.85 -0.67
C ARG A 31 26.28 -11.29 -0.64
N SER A 32 26.98 -11.68 -1.67
CA SER A 32 27.95 -12.75 -1.59
C SER A 32 29.19 -12.20 -0.86
N GLY A 33 29.23 -12.38 0.43
CA GLY A 33 30.37 -12.02 1.30
C GLY A 33 31.06 -13.27 1.76
N TYR A 34 32.25 -13.43 1.26
CA TYR A 34 33.28 -14.37 1.63
C TYR A 34 33.64 -14.23 3.12
N GLY A 35 33.64 -15.32 3.85
CA GLY A 35 34.16 -15.37 5.21
C GLY A 35 35.64 -15.71 5.22
N GLU A 36 36.41 -15.07 6.07
CA GLU A 36 37.62 -15.62 6.64
C GLU A 36 37.84 -15.02 8.02
N ASP A 37 38.09 -15.92 8.97
CA ASP A 37 38.55 -15.69 10.32
C ASP A 37 39.95 -15.05 10.33
N VAL A 38 40.19 -14.12 11.26
CA VAL A 38 41.43 -14.12 12.06
C VAL A 38 41.23 -13.28 13.34
N ASN A 39 41.43 -13.92 14.47
CA ASN A 39 41.74 -13.32 15.76
C ASN A 39 42.99 -12.41 15.67
N ASN A 40 42.91 -11.22 16.25
CA ASN A 40 44.02 -10.74 17.11
C ASN A 40 43.54 -9.54 17.97
N LEU A 41 43.78 -9.71 19.25
CA LEU A 41 43.81 -8.66 20.25
C LEU A 41 44.92 -7.66 19.95
N GLU A 42 44.61 -6.37 20.02
CA GLU A 42 45.51 -5.41 20.69
C GLU A 42 44.76 -4.09 20.99
N THR A 43 44.92 -3.73 22.23
CA THR A 43 44.42 -2.54 22.92
C THR A 43 45.13 -1.30 22.43
N TYR A 44 44.44 -0.26 22.04
CA TYR A 44 44.93 1.12 22.18
C TYR A 44 43.77 2.08 22.47
N ASN A 45 43.93 2.83 23.54
CA ASN A 45 43.10 3.92 24.05
C ASN A 45 43.16 5.17 23.17
N GLU A 46 42.10 5.95 23.33
CA GLU A 46 41.97 7.41 23.18
C GLU A 46 41.62 7.98 21.79
N LYS A 47 40.42 8.45 21.68
CA LYS A 47 39.84 9.80 21.70
C LYS A 47 38.47 9.81 21.04
N LYS A 48 37.44 10.14 21.81
CA LYS A 48 36.12 10.52 21.28
C LYS A 48 36.24 11.77 20.41
N PRO A 49 35.47 11.80 19.29
CA PRO A 49 34.61 12.93 19.09
C PRO A 49 33.16 12.48 19.21
N ASP A 50 32.45 13.18 20.07
CA ASP A 50 31.02 13.25 20.16
C ASP A 50 30.41 13.51 18.77
N ASN A 51 29.65 12.56 18.26
CA ASN A 51 28.62 12.81 17.28
C ASN A 51 27.58 11.69 17.35
N ASN A 52 26.90 11.62 18.50
CA ASN A 52 25.60 10.96 18.59
C ASN A 52 24.54 11.86 17.93
N ASN A 53 24.57 11.97 16.62
CA ASN A 53 23.38 12.29 15.85
C ASN A 53 22.69 10.99 15.44
N VAL A 54 22.18 10.26 16.41
CA VAL A 54 21.04 9.39 16.19
C VAL A 54 19.87 10.33 15.96
N ILE A 55 19.63 10.65 14.68
CA ILE A 55 18.45 11.40 14.27
C ILE A 55 17.25 10.50 14.55
N ASN A 56 16.67 10.66 15.72
CA ASN A 56 15.32 10.21 16.02
C ASN A 56 14.39 11.08 15.17
N LEU A 57 14.23 10.68 13.88
CA LEU A 57 13.36 11.35 12.93
C LEU A 57 11.92 11.08 13.36
N ASN A 58 11.38 12.00 14.16
CA ASN A 58 9.96 12.09 14.43
C ASN A 58 9.22 12.00 13.08
N LYS A 59 8.38 10.97 12.90
CA LYS A 59 7.58 10.71 11.68
C LYS A 59 6.92 11.99 11.10
N LYS A 60 6.56 12.93 11.94
CA LYS A 60 5.95 14.23 11.56
C LYS A 60 6.93 15.18 10.83
N LYS A 61 8.24 15.00 11.02
CA LYS A 61 9.29 15.83 10.40
C LYS A 61 9.65 15.34 9.00
N ILE A 62 9.56 14.02 8.77
CA ILE A 62 9.86 13.37 7.49
C ILE A 62 8.86 13.79 6.41
N SER A 63 7.56 13.85 6.72
CA SER A 63 6.54 14.30 5.76
C SER A 63 6.70 15.75 5.34
N GLY A 64 7.23 16.61 6.23
CA GLY A 64 7.47 18.02 5.94
C GLY A 64 8.65 18.27 5.00
N GLU A 65 9.70 17.47 5.10
CA GLU A 65 10.87 17.56 4.19
C GLU A 65 10.53 16.99 2.80
N GLY A 66 9.87 15.83 2.74
CA GLY A 66 9.42 15.25 1.47
C GLY A 66 8.49 16.19 0.69
N LEU A 67 7.56 16.87 1.38
CA LEU A 67 6.69 17.88 0.76
C LEU A 67 7.47 19.05 0.17
N LYS A 68 8.52 19.54 0.86
CA LYS A 68 9.37 20.63 0.33
C LYS A 68 10.14 20.20 -0.90
N VAL A 69 10.69 18.97 -0.90
CA VAL A 69 11.41 18.39 -2.04
C VAL A 69 10.47 18.26 -3.23
N LEU A 70 9.27 17.69 -3.02
CA LEU A 70 8.29 17.51 -4.08
C LEU A 70 7.83 18.87 -4.64
N LYS A 71 7.48 19.86 -3.81
CA LYS A 71 7.08 21.20 -4.26
C LYS A 71 8.18 21.96 -5.00
N LYS A 72 9.45 21.67 -4.69
CA LYS A 72 10.59 22.26 -5.45
C LYS A 72 10.71 21.65 -6.85
N ALA A 73 10.45 20.35 -6.98
CA ALA A 73 10.53 19.63 -8.25
C ALA A 73 9.24 19.80 -9.09
N ASP A 74 8.09 19.87 -8.45
CA ASP A 74 6.79 20.13 -9.05
C ASP A 74 6.12 21.33 -8.33
N PRO A 75 6.34 22.56 -8.78
CA PRO A 75 5.75 23.75 -8.16
C PRO A 75 4.22 23.79 -8.19
N ASN A 76 3.58 23.03 -9.10
CA ASN A 76 2.13 22.98 -9.23
C ASN A 76 1.49 21.93 -8.28
N PHE A 77 2.29 21.14 -7.55
CA PHE A 77 1.75 20.14 -6.63
C PHE A 77 0.98 20.82 -5.49
N SER A 78 -0.29 20.49 -5.36
CA SER A 78 -1.15 20.87 -4.23
C SER A 78 -1.45 19.65 -3.36
N LYS A 79 -1.08 19.74 -2.09
CA LYS A 79 -1.39 18.67 -1.10
C LYS A 79 -2.90 18.49 -0.93
N GLU A 80 -3.63 19.57 -0.96
CA GLU A 80 -5.08 19.62 -0.78
C GLU A 80 -5.78 18.92 -1.95
N GLU A 81 -5.38 19.23 -3.18
CA GLU A 81 -5.91 18.58 -4.40
C GLU A 81 -5.52 17.09 -4.45
N PHE A 82 -4.30 16.75 -4.04
CA PHE A 82 -3.88 15.36 -3.92
C PHE A 82 -4.78 14.57 -2.97
N ILE A 83 -5.08 15.12 -1.78
CA ILE A 83 -5.96 14.44 -0.79
C ILE A 83 -7.37 14.24 -1.36
N ILE A 84 -7.91 15.24 -2.06
CA ILE A 84 -9.23 15.14 -2.69
C ILE A 84 -9.20 14.04 -3.76
N GLY A 85 -8.21 14.06 -4.64
CA GLY A 85 -8.04 13.05 -5.69
C GLY A 85 -7.83 11.65 -5.13
N ALA A 86 -7.01 11.51 -4.07
CA ALA A 86 -6.76 10.23 -3.40
C ALA A 86 -8.04 9.64 -2.78
N LYS A 87 -8.91 10.47 -2.17
CA LYS A 87 -10.22 10.01 -1.67
C LYS A 87 -11.15 9.52 -2.78
N GLN A 88 -11.14 10.22 -3.92
CA GLN A 88 -11.93 9.82 -5.09
C GLN A 88 -11.38 8.52 -5.69
N ALA A 89 -10.06 8.42 -5.87
CA ALA A 89 -9.41 7.22 -6.38
C ALA A 89 -9.68 6.01 -5.48
N PHE A 90 -9.64 6.19 -4.14
CA PHE A 90 -9.97 5.13 -3.18
C PHE A 90 -11.36 4.54 -3.43
N LYS A 91 -12.39 5.37 -3.56
CA LYS A 91 -13.75 4.90 -3.84
C LYS A 91 -13.84 4.20 -5.18
N ILE A 92 -13.35 4.84 -6.24
CA ILE A 92 -13.42 4.30 -7.60
C ILE A 92 -12.70 2.95 -7.72
N ILE A 93 -11.51 2.82 -7.11
CA ILE A 93 -10.72 1.59 -7.17
C ILE A 93 -11.43 0.45 -6.43
N ILE A 94 -11.99 0.71 -5.23
CA ILE A 94 -12.74 -0.32 -4.48
C ILE A 94 -13.98 -0.73 -5.25
N GLU A 95 -14.81 0.22 -5.72
CA GLU A 95 -16.00 -0.06 -6.52
C GLU A 95 -15.66 -0.86 -7.78
N ALA A 96 -14.67 -0.42 -8.56
CA ALA A 96 -14.27 -1.11 -9.77
C ALA A 96 -13.73 -2.52 -9.51
N PHE A 97 -13.01 -2.74 -8.40
CA PHE A 97 -12.54 -4.07 -8.00
C PHE A 97 -13.70 -5.00 -7.62
N VAL A 98 -14.68 -4.50 -6.88
CA VAL A 98 -15.88 -5.24 -6.49
C VAL A 98 -16.71 -5.61 -7.73
N ASP A 99 -16.88 -4.65 -8.65
CA ASP A 99 -17.63 -4.81 -9.90
C ASP A 99 -16.87 -5.62 -10.97
N SER A 100 -15.64 -6.05 -10.71
CA SER A 100 -14.76 -6.71 -11.69
C SER A 100 -14.46 -5.83 -12.92
N ASP A 101 -14.56 -4.50 -12.80
CA ASP A 101 -14.35 -3.54 -13.89
C ASP A 101 -12.84 -3.21 -14.06
N VAL A 102 -12.13 -4.13 -14.73
CA VAL A 102 -10.69 -3.99 -14.99
C VAL A 102 -10.38 -2.75 -15.83
N GLU A 103 -11.29 -2.33 -16.72
CA GLU A 103 -11.06 -1.16 -17.57
C GLU A 103 -11.04 0.15 -16.76
N LYS A 104 -11.87 0.27 -15.72
CA LYS A 104 -11.81 1.38 -14.78
C LYS A 104 -10.56 1.37 -13.91
N LEU A 105 -10.01 0.18 -13.61
CA LEU A 105 -8.79 0.05 -12.79
C LEU A 105 -7.52 0.48 -13.54
N LYS A 106 -7.41 0.19 -14.84
CA LYS A 106 -6.20 0.44 -15.66
C LYS A 106 -5.60 1.84 -15.54
N PRO A 107 -6.35 2.93 -15.60
CA PRO A 107 -5.78 4.27 -15.48
C PRO A 107 -5.32 4.63 -14.05
N LEU A 108 -5.84 3.94 -13.03
CA LEU A 108 -5.66 4.27 -11.61
C LEU A 108 -4.62 3.41 -10.89
N ILE A 109 -4.28 2.26 -11.44
CA ILE A 109 -3.40 1.27 -10.83
C ILE A 109 -2.20 1.02 -11.74
N ASP A 110 -1.03 0.76 -11.17
CA ASP A 110 0.14 0.36 -11.95
C ASP A 110 -0.03 -1.05 -12.53
N TYR A 111 0.82 -1.40 -13.48
CA TYR A 111 0.70 -2.66 -14.22
C TYR A 111 0.82 -3.91 -13.33
N GLU A 112 1.78 -3.92 -12.40
CA GLU A 112 2.01 -5.11 -11.56
C GLU A 112 0.90 -5.32 -10.52
N LEU A 113 0.43 -4.23 -9.91
CA LEU A 113 -0.69 -4.29 -8.98
C LEU A 113 -1.99 -4.64 -9.71
N LEU A 114 -2.21 -4.10 -10.92
CA LEU A 114 -3.36 -4.42 -11.77
C LEU A 114 -3.41 -5.92 -12.11
N LYS A 115 -2.27 -6.53 -12.41
CA LYS A 115 -2.16 -7.97 -12.67
C LYS A 115 -2.61 -8.79 -11.44
N SER A 116 -2.21 -8.37 -10.24
CA SER A 116 -2.62 -9.01 -8.99
C SER A 116 -4.13 -8.86 -8.74
N PHE A 117 -4.69 -7.68 -8.99
CA PHE A 117 -6.12 -7.41 -8.89
C PHE A 117 -6.93 -8.25 -9.88
N THR A 118 -6.50 -8.29 -11.14
CA THR A 118 -7.15 -9.10 -12.19
C THR A 118 -7.15 -10.59 -11.85
N LYS A 119 -6.04 -11.09 -11.27
CA LYS A 119 -5.96 -12.47 -10.79
C LYS A 119 -6.99 -12.73 -9.69
N SER A 120 -7.06 -11.87 -8.69
CA SER A 120 -8.03 -12.00 -7.57
C SER A 120 -9.48 -11.95 -8.07
N ILE A 121 -9.80 -11.07 -9.03
CA ILE A 121 -11.10 -10.99 -9.69
C ILE A 121 -11.41 -12.33 -10.37
N SER A 122 -10.51 -12.84 -11.19
CA SER A 122 -10.70 -14.11 -11.93
C SER A 122 -10.90 -15.31 -10.99
N GLU A 123 -10.14 -15.37 -9.87
CA GLU A 123 -10.29 -16.41 -8.87
C GLU A 123 -11.65 -16.35 -8.16
N ARG A 124 -12.15 -15.15 -7.84
CA ARG A 124 -13.47 -14.93 -7.25
C ARG A 124 -14.57 -15.37 -8.23
N GLU A 125 -14.46 -14.99 -9.50
CA GLU A 125 -15.40 -15.39 -10.55
C GLU A 125 -15.41 -16.91 -10.77
N ALA A 126 -14.24 -17.57 -10.76
CA ALA A 126 -14.13 -19.01 -10.88
C ALA A 126 -14.85 -19.76 -9.74
N ARG A 127 -14.87 -19.18 -8.54
CA ARG A 127 -15.62 -19.69 -7.39
C ARG A 127 -17.10 -19.30 -7.41
N GLN A 128 -17.54 -18.52 -8.40
CA GLN A 128 -18.90 -17.97 -8.50
C GLN A 128 -19.31 -17.17 -7.26
N GLU A 129 -18.37 -16.46 -6.67
CA GLU A 129 -18.55 -15.60 -5.51
C GLU A 129 -18.79 -14.16 -5.96
N LYS A 130 -19.63 -13.43 -5.20
CA LYS A 130 -19.85 -12.00 -5.39
C LYS A 130 -19.46 -11.27 -4.11
N GLN A 131 -18.61 -10.27 -4.24
CA GLN A 131 -18.21 -9.39 -3.15
C GLN A 131 -19.03 -8.11 -3.19
N PHE A 132 -19.34 -7.59 -2.02
CA PHE A 132 -20.05 -6.33 -1.83
C PHE A 132 -19.26 -5.49 -0.85
N VAL A 133 -19.04 -4.24 -1.20
CA VAL A 133 -18.43 -3.24 -0.32
C VAL A 133 -19.19 -1.93 -0.49
N ASP A 134 -19.69 -1.41 0.63
CA ASP A 134 -20.30 -0.09 0.71
C ASP A 134 -19.42 0.79 1.60
N ILE A 135 -18.84 1.84 1.04
CA ILE A 135 -18.01 2.82 1.76
C ILE A 135 -18.95 3.88 2.33
N ILE A 136 -19.38 3.70 3.58
CA ILE A 136 -20.25 4.63 4.29
C ILE A 136 -19.56 6.00 4.42
N SER A 137 -18.31 6.01 4.90
CA SER A 137 -17.55 7.25 5.05
C SER A 137 -16.05 7.01 5.00
N ILE A 138 -15.29 8.03 4.54
CA ILE A 138 -13.85 8.12 4.76
C ILE A 138 -13.64 9.01 5.97
N ILE A 139 -13.38 8.38 7.12
CA ILE A 139 -13.22 9.05 8.42
C ILE A 139 -11.95 9.92 8.38
N LYS A 140 -10.86 9.35 7.85
CA LYS A 140 -9.56 10.02 7.86
C LYS A 140 -8.73 9.60 6.65
N LEU A 141 -7.95 10.54 6.10
CA LEU A 141 -6.88 10.29 5.14
C LEU A 141 -5.70 11.17 5.51
N ASP A 142 -4.60 10.53 5.89
CA ASP A 142 -3.35 11.21 6.24
C ASP A 142 -2.23 10.81 5.30
N ILE A 143 -1.38 11.77 4.94
CA ILE A 143 -0.10 11.48 4.29
C ILE A 143 0.88 11.00 5.35
N ASP A 144 1.38 9.78 5.20
CA ASP A 144 2.37 9.16 6.10
C ASP A 144 3.80 9.49 5.68
N ASN A 145 4.10 9.41 4.36
CA ASN A 145 5.41 9.72 3.81
C ASN A 145 5.32 10.30 2.40
N ILE A 146 6.29 11.14 2.05
CA ILE A 146 6.51 11.65 0.69
C ILE A 146 7.97 11.45 0.35
N SER A 147 8.25 10.86 -0.80
CA SER A 147 9.60 10.71 -1.36
C SER A 147 9.63 11.05 -2.83
N LEU A 148 10.79 11.45 -3.31
CA LEU A 148 11.08 11.68 -4.72
C LEU A 148 12.37 10.94 -5.05
N ASN A 149 12.28 10.00 -5.97
CA ASN A 149 13.43 9.25 -6.48
C ASN A 149 13.53 9.53 -7.99
N ASP A 150 14.58 10.20 -8.40
CA ASP A 150 14.70 10.75 -9.74
C ASP A 150 13.49 11.62 -10.09
N ASN A 151 12.66 11.19 -11.03
CA ASN A 151 11.44 11.90 -11.41
C ASN A 151 10.15 11.23 -10.89
N VAL A 152 10.25 10.16 -10.10
CA VAL A 152 9.09 9.47 -9.56
C VAL A 152 8.80 9.97 -8.15
N ALA A 153 7.70 10.70 -8.02
CA ALA A 153 7.15 11.07 -6.73
C ALA A 153 6.31 9.92 -6.17
N SER A 154 6.57 9.54 -4.92
CA SER A 154 5.86 8.48 -4.20
C SER A 154 5.27 9.03 -2.91
N ILE A 155 3.96 8.87 -2.72
CA ILE A 155 3.23 9.33 -1.54
C ILE A 155 2.54 8.15 -0.88
N SER A 156 2.93 7.83 0.35
CA SER A 156 2.26 6.87 1.21
C SER A 156 1.16 7.57 2.00
N ILE A 157 -0.05 7.03 1.97
CA ILE A 157 -1.21 7.51 2.71
C ILE A 157 -1.77 6.42 3.62
N LYS A 158 -2.41 6.86 4.71
CA LYS A 158 -3.23 6.03 5.59
C LYS A 158 -4.66 6.48 5.47
N ILE A 159 -5.53 5.54 5.22
CA ILE A 159 -6.97 5.78 5.06
C ILE A 159 -7.68 5.01 6.16
N GLU A 160 -8.55 5.69 6.88
CA GLU A 160 -9.48 5.09 7.83
C GLU A 160 -10.88 5.32 7.28
N SER A 161 -11.61 4.24 7.03
CA SER A 161 -12.95 4.30 6.44
C SER A 161 -13.91 3.36 7.15
N GLU A 162 -15.17 3.73 7.17
CA GLU A 162 -16.27 2.91 7.63
C GLU A 162 -16.89 2.22 6.43
N GLN A 163 -16.94 0.89 6.46
CA GLN A 163 -17.39 0.07 5.35
C GLN A 163 -18.32 -1.05 5.84
N ILE A 164 -19.31 -1.39 5.01
CA ILE A 164 -20.03 -2.67 5.10
C ILE A 164 -19.45 -3.55 4.01
N LYS A 165 -18.93 -4.72 4.36
CA LYS A 165 -18.39 -5.67 3.40
C LYS A 165 -18.91 -7.08 3.66
N TYR A 166 -19.25 -7.79 2.60
CA TYR A 166 -19.61 -9.19 2.66
C TYR A 166 -19.44 -9.87 1.30
N THR A 167 -19.31 -11.19 1.32
CA THR A 167 -19.21 -12.03 0.13
C THR A 167 -20.30 -13.09 0.17
N ILE A 168 -20.94 -13.32 -0.97
CA ILE A 168 -21.91 -14.40 -1.14
C ILE A 168 -21.40 -15.47 -2.09
N ASP A 169 -21.85 -16.70 -1.90
CA ASP A 169 -21.61 -17.82 -2.82
C ASP A 169 -22.65 -17.83 -3.96
N LYS A 170 -22.54 -18.82 -4.85
CA LYS A 170 -23.48 -19.03 -5.97
C LYS A 170 -24.94 -19.29 -5.57
N ASN A 171 -25.22 -19.55 -4.30
CA ASN A 171 -26.56 -19.80 -3.75
C ASN A 171 -27.05 -18.59 -2.93
N ASP A 172 -26.44 -17.43 -3.11
CA ASP A 172 -26.71 -16.19 -2.38
C ASP A 172 -26.53 -16.29 -0.84
N LYS A 173 -25.77 -17.28 -0.39
CA LYS A 173 -25.44 -17.43 1.03
C LYS A 173 -24.21 -16.59 1.37
N ILE A 174 -24.29 -15.78 2.44
CA ILE A 174 -23.12 -15.06 2.96
C ILE A 174 -22.11 -16.08 3.47
N ILE A 175 -20.89 -16.03 2.90
CA ILE A 175 -19.74 -16.89 3.24
C ILE A 175 -18.65 -16.13 3.96
N ASP A 176 -18.64 -14.79 3.88
CA ASP A 176 -17.70 -13.91 4.54
C ASP A 176 -18.34 -12.57 4.83
N GLY A 177 -17.94 -11.92 5.94
CA GLY A 177 -18.40 -10.59 6.33
C GLY A 177 -19.84 -10.56 6.86
N ASN A 178 -20.39 -9.32 6.97
CA ASN A 178 -21.75 -9.08 7.48
C ASN A 178 -22.36 -7.91 6.74
N LYS A 179 -23.59 -8.10 6.19
CA LYS A 179 -24.30 -7.05 5.45
C LYS A 179 -24.97 -5.98 6.33
N ASP A 180 -25.15 -6.26 7.61
CA ASP A 180 -25.89 -5.42 8.55
C ASP A 180 -24.97 -4.70 9.57
N VAL A 181 -23.64 -4.91 9.46
CA VAL A 181 -22.66 -4.35 10.39
C VAL A 181 -21.57 -3.64 9.61
N SER A 182 -21.31 -2.37 9.96
CA SER A 182 -20.16 -1.63 9.46
C SER A 182 -18.91 -1.90 10.29
N GLU A 183 -17.76 -1.86 9.64
CA GLU A 183 -16.44 -2.03 10.25
C GLU A 183 -15.55 -0.83 9.90
N ILE A 184 -14.65 -0.50 10.82
CA ILE A 184 -13.60 0.49 10.56
C ILE A 184 -12.41 -0.23 9.96
N ILE A 185 -12.11 0.10 8.70
CA ILE A 185 -10.98 -0.44 7.95
C ILE A 185 -9.86 0.60 7.90
N LYS A 186 -8.64 0.15 8.15
CA LYS A 186 -7.43 0.98 8.05
C LYS A 186 -6.56 0.46 6.91
N ASP A 187 -6.47 1.23 5.85
CA ASP A 187 -5.68 0.93 4.66
C ASP A 187 -4.42 1.80 4.61
N LYS A 188 -3.34 1.21 4.11
CA LYS A 188 -2.14 1.94 3.72
C LYS A 188 -1.93 1.79 2.24
N TRP A 189 -1.94 2.91 1.51
CA TRP A 189 -1.75 2.96 0.07
C TRP A 189 -0.49 3.73 -0.29
N VAL A 190 0.16 3.34 -1.37
CA VAL A 190 1.26 4.09 -1.99
C VAL A 190 0.83 4.48 -3.39
N LEU A 191 0.85 5.79 -3.66
CA LEU A 191 0.56 6.35 -4.97
C LEU A 191 1.85 6.94 -5.56
N GLU A 192 2.07 6.70 -6.85
CA GLU A 192 3.23 7.19 -7.59
C GLU A 192 2.82 7.98 -8.82
N ARG A 193 3.64 8.99 -9.17
CA ARG A 193 3.53 9.77 -10.40
C ARG A 193 4.91 10.13 -10.90
N ASP A 194 5.16 9.96 -12.20
CA ASP A 194 6.32 10.54 -12.87
C ASP A 194 6.05 12.02 -13.10
N ILE A 195 6.75 12.90 -12.38
CA ILE A 195 6.59 14.36 -12.45
C ILE A 195 7.20 14.97 -13.70
N SER A 196 7.98 14.21 -14.47
CA SER A 196 8.48 14.62 -15.81
C SER A 196 7.47 14.34 -16.93
N SER A 197 6.46 13.51 -16.65
CA SER A 197 5.38 13.20 -17.57
C SER A 197 4.32 14.31 -17.60
N ASN A 198 3.69 14.49 -18.76
CA ASN A 198 2.51 15.36 -18.90
C ASN A 198 1.23 14.72 -18.32
N ASP A 199 1.27 13.45 -17.90
CA ASP A 199 0.15 12.79 -17.24
C ASP A 199 0.06 13.26 -15.77
N PRO A 200 -1.01 13.97 -15.38
CA PRO A 200 -1.17 14.43 -14.00
C PRO A 200 -1.62 13.34 -13.03
N ASN A 201 -1.97 12.15 -13.52
CA ASN A 201 -2.60 11.11 -12.74
C ASN A 201 -1.59 10.38 -11.84
N TRP A 202 -2.00 10.18 -10.60
CA TRP A 202 -1.33 9.30 -9.65
C TRP A 202 -1.84 7.88 -9.83
N LYS A 203 -0.93 6.90 -9.79
CA LYS A 203 -1.28 5.48 -9.85
C LYS A 203 -1.03 4.80 -8.52
N LEU A 204 -1.97 3.98 -8.10
CA LEU A 204 -1.79 3.08 -6.96
C LEU A 204 -0.78 2.00 -7.31
N VAL A 205 0.31 1.90 -6.55
CA VAL A 205 1.38 0.92 -6.75
C VAL A 205 1.45 -0.13 -5.63
N GLU A 206 0.91 0.20 -4.45
CA GLU A 206 0.91 -0.70 -3.30
C GLU A 206 -0.31 -0.44 -2.43
N THR A 207 -0.91 -1.50 -1.92
CA THR A 207 -1.98 -1.45 -0.92
C THR A 207 -1.75 -2.51 0.16
N ASP A 208 -2.04 -2.15 1.41
CA ASP A 208 -1.94 -3.03 2.57
C ASP A 208 -3.04 -2.67 3.58
N VAL A 209 -3.49 -3.64 4.36
CA VAL A 209 -4.42 -3.43 5.47
C VAL A 209 -3.63 -3.36 6.76
N VAL A 210 -3.81 -2.30 7.52
CA VAL A 210 -3.12 -2.11 8.80
C VAL A 210 -3.95 -2.78 9.91
N ASN A 211 -3.49 -3.93 10.38
CA ASN A 211 -4.02 -4.57 11.59
C ASN A 211 -3.34 -3.93 12.81
N ASP A 212 -4.12 -3.47 13.79
CA ASP A 212 -3.64 -2.95 15.08
C ASP A 212 -3.16 -4.07 16.00
#